data_9b89fa1436485de2d7829194f9939437
#
_entry.id   9b89fa1436485de2d7829194f9939437
#
_cell.length_a   1.000
_cell.length_b   1.000
_cell.length_c   1.000
_cell.angle_alpha   90.00
_cell.angle_beta   90.00
_cell.angle_gamma   90.00
#
_symmetry.space_group_name_H-M   'P 1'
#
loop_
_entity.id
_entity.type
_entity.pdbx_description
1 polymer ?
#
loop_
_entity_poly.entity_id
_entity_poly.type
_entity_poly.pdbx_seq_one_letter_code
_entity_poly.pdbx_strand_id
1 'polypeptide(L)'
;MEHASEEHFGTEFLDYKLAVKTVASPEEALAHIARYSSRHSEAIVTENKRTATQFTRAVDAACVYVNVSTAFTDGGQFGFGAEVGISTQKLHARGPMGLPELTTYKYVVTGDGQIRES
;
A
#
# COMPACT_ATOMS: atom_id res chain seq x y z
N MET A 1 11.08 1.55 28.78
CA MET A 1 9.95 1.50 27.84
C MET A 1 8.75 2.13 28.53
N GLU A 2 8.06 3.03 27.84
CA GLU A 2 6.81 3.63 28.31
C GLU A 2 5.62 2.80 27.82
N HIS A 3 4.49 2.89 28.52
CA HIS A 3 3.26 2.23 28.05
C HIS A 3 2.66 3.02 26.89
N ALA A 4 2.37 2.32 25.78
CA ALA A 4 1.69 2.91 24.66
C ALA A 4 0.20 3.13 24.98
N SER A 5 -0.35 4.28 24.57
CA SER A 5 -1.79 4.54 24.52
C SER A 5 -2.34 4.21 23.12
N GLU A 6 -3.66 4.20 22.99
CA GLU A 6 -4.35 3.96 21.70
C GLU A 6 -3.89 4.94 20.59
N GLU A 7 -3.66 6.20 20.94
CA GLU A 7 -3.23 7.24 20.00
C GLU A 7 -1.86 6.96 19.39
N HIS A 8 -0.97 6.31 20.13
CA HIS A 8 0.38 6.02 19.67
C HIS A 8 0.42 5.06 18.47
N PHE A 9 -0.57 4.19 18.33
CA PHE A 9 -0.60 3.22 17.23
C PHE A 9 -0.96 3.84 15.88
N GLY A 10 -1.58 5.02 15.86
CA GLY A 10 -1.84 5.79 14.65
C GLY A 10 -0.92 7.00 14.47
N THR A 11 0.08 7.17 15.33
CA THR A 11 0.95 8.34 15.33
C THR A 11 2.25 8.06 14.58
N GLU A 12 2.58 8.92 13.63
CA GLU A 12 3.89 9.00 13.02
C GLU A 12 4.76 9.92 13.88
N PHE A 13 5.72 9.33 14.60
CA PHE A 13 6.50 10.07 15.62
C PHE A 13 7.58 11.00 15.03
N LEU A 14 8.00 10.78 13.78
CA LEU A 14 9.11 11.52 13.14
C LEU A 14 10.39 11.52 13.97
N ASP A 15 10.65 10.46 14.71
CA ASP A 15 11.72 10.28 15.66
C ASP A 15 12.07 8.78 15.77
N TYR A 16 13.18 8.43 16.43
CA TYR A 16 13.55 7.04 16.75
C TYR A 16 12.63 6.44 17.82
N LYS A 17 11.33 6.50 17.58
CA LYS A 17 10.26 5.98 18.44
C LYS A 17 9.33 5.10 17.63
N LEU A 18 8.83 4.03 18.24
CA LEU A 18 7.79 3.19 17.67
C LEU A 18 6.85 2.66 18.75
N ALA A 19 5.59 2.49 18.41
CA ALA A 19 4.64 1.77 19.25
C ALA A 19 4.72 0.27 18.94
N VAL A 20 4.77 -0.55 20.00
CA VAL A 20 4.83 -2.01 19.89
C VAL A 20 3.63 -2.60 20.59
N LYS A 21 2.92 -3.49 19.90
CA LYS A 21 1.84 -4.31 20.48
C LYS A 21 2.11 -5.78 20.21
N THR A 22 2.02 -6.60 21.26
CA THR A 22 1.99 -8.06 21.14
C THR A 22 0.54 -8.50 20.90
N VAL A 23 0.34 -9.41 19.98
CA VAL A 23 -0.96 -9.98 19.62
C VAL A 23 -0.91 -11.50 19.67
N ALA A 24 -2.06 -12.15 19.87
CA ALA A 24 -2.14 -13.59 20.02
C ALA A 24 -2.22 -14.33 18.67
N SER A 25 -2.60 -13.64 17.59
CA SER A 25 -2.78 -14.27 16.28
C SER A 25 -2.56 -13.30 15.12
N PRO A 26 -2.35 -13.81 13.90
CA PRO A 26 -2.33 -12.99 12.69
C PRO A 26 -3.63 -12.22 12.46
N GLU A 27 -4.77 -12.80 12.81
CA GLU A 27 -6.08 -12.16 12.67
C GLU A 27 -6.21 -10.94 13.57
N GLU A 28 -5.71 -11.01 14.80
CA GLU A 28 -5.64 -9.86 15.71
C GLU A 28 -4.70 -8.78 15.17
N ALA A 29 -3.57 -9.17 14.58
CA ALA A 29 -2.66 -8.24 13.93
C ALA A 29 -3.35 -7.50 12.78
N LEU A 30 -4.06 -8.23 11.91
CA LEU A 30 -4.79 -7.67 10.78
C LEU A 30 -5.89 -6.70 11.24
N ALA A 31 -6.63 -7.04 12.31
CA ALA A 31 -7.64 -6.16 12.88
C ALA A 31 -7.02 -4.87 13.45
N HIS A 32 -5.87 -4.99 14.09
CA HIS A 32 -5.12 -3.85 14.61
C HIS A 32 -4.63 -2.93 13.47
N ILE A 33 -4.04 -3.49 12.43
CA ILE A 33 -3.60 -2.77 11.24
C ILE A 33 -4.80 -2.04 10.60
N ALA A 34 -5.91 -2.73 10.38
CA ALA A 34 -7.10 -2.14 9.77
C ALA A 34 -7.62 -0.92 10.54
N ARG A 35 -7.43 -0.89 11.88
CA ARG A 35 -7.88 0.20 12.75
C ARG A 35 -6.94 1.42 12.73
N TYR A 36 -5.63 1.20 12.69
CA TYR A 36 -4.65 2.26 12.95
C TYR A 36 -3.79 2.64 11.74
N SER A 37 -3.79 1.84 10.68
CA SER A 37 -2.99 2.08 9.48
C SER A 37 -3.39 3.37 8.76
N SER A 38 -2.38 4.08 8.25
CA SER A 38 -2.57 5.15 7.27
C SER A 38 -2.97 4.62 5.88
N ARG A 39 -2.90 3.30 5.67
CA ARG A 39 -3.07 2.59 4.39
C ARG A 39 -1.99 2.90 3.36
N HIS A 40 -0.85 3.39 3.81
CA HIS A 40 0.29 3.67 2.96
C HIS A 40 1.10 2.41 2.71
N SER A 41 1.77 1.89 3.70
CA SER A 41 2.70 0.74 3.58
C SER A 41 2.61 -0.17 4.78
N GLU A 42 2.42 -1.46 4.53
CA GLU A 42 2.37 -2.49 5.57
C GLU A 42 3.31 -3.63 5.22
N ALA A 43 3.98 -4.18 6.21
CA ALA A 43 4.96 -5.25 6.00
C ALA A 43 4.77 -6.40 6.97
N ILE A 44 5.08 -7.61 6.51
CA ILE A 44 5.19 -8.80 7.34
C ILE A 44 6.57 -9.42 7.19
N VAL A 45 7.13 -9.89 8.31
CA VAL A 45 8.34 -10.72 8.32
C VAL A 45 7.93 -12.12 8.76
N THR A 46 8.02 -13.10 7.86
CA THR A 46 7.60 -14.47 8.12
C THR A 46 8.24 -15.45 7.14
N GLU A 47 8.58 -16.65 7.59
CA GLU A 47 8.96 -17.77 6.73
C GLU A 47 7.74 -18.59 6.28
N ASN A 48 6.58 -18.42 6.93
CA ASN A 48 5.36 -19.14 6.62
C ASN A 48 4.66 -18.55 5.39
N LYS A 49 4.75 -19.24 4.26
CA LYS A 49 4.15 -18.83 2.98
C LYS A 49 2.63 -18.63 3.04
N ARG A 50 1.92 -19.47 3.84
CA ARG A 50 0.47 -19.34 4.00
C ARG A 50 0.10 -18.05 4.73
N THR A 51 0.82 -17.74 5.82
CA THR A 51 0.64 -16.50 6.58
C THR A 51 0.98 -15.27 5.72
N ALA A 52 2.08 -15.31 4.95
CA ALA A 52 2.43 -14.26 4.01
C ALA A 52 1.31 -14.01 2.97
N THR A 53 0.76 -15.09 2.39
CA THR A 53 -0.34 -14.99 1.42
C THR A 53 -1.62 -14.45 2.05
N GLN A 54 -1.96 -14.88 3.27
CA GLN A 54 -3.10 -14.36 4.02
C GLN A 54 -2.95 -12.85 4.28
N PHE A 55 -1.78 -12.44 4.75
CA PHE A 55 -1.46 -11.04 5.03
C PHE A 55 -1.62 -10.16 3.78
N THR A 56 -0.96 -10.54 2.68
CA THR A 56 -0.98 -9.75 1.43
C THR A 56 -2.37 -9.61 0.81
N ARG A 57 -3.27 -10.56 1.05
CA ARG A 57 -4.66 -10.51 0.58
C ARG A 57 -5.58 -9.72 1.50
N ALA A 58 -5.32 -9.75 2.80
CA ALA A 58 -6.22 -9.16 3.80
C ALA A 58 -5.91 -7.69 4.08
N VAL A 59 -4.65 -7.27 3.95
CA VAL A 59 -4.24 -5.91 4.26
C VAL A 59 -4.68 -4.94 3.16
N ASP A 60 -5.37 -3.87 3.55
CA ASP A 60 -5.77 -2.78 2.67
C ASP A 60 -4.78 -1.61 2.80
N ALA A 61 -3.64 -1.73 2.13
CA ALA A 61 -2.65 -0.67 2.02
C ALA A 61 -2.24 -0.46 0.56
N ALA A 62 -1.67 0.70 0.26
CA ALA A 62 -1.18 1.02 -1.08
C ALA A 62 -0.02 0.11 -1.48
N CYS A 63 0.87 -0.20 -0.52
CA CYS A 63 1.99 -1.11 -0.70
C CYS A 63 2.01 -2.14 0.43
N VAL A 64 2.14 -3.42 0.08
CA VAL A 64 2.21 -4.53 1.05
C VAL A 64 3.45 -5.34 0.78
N TYR A 65 4.26 -5.53 1.80
CA TYR A 65 5.60 -6.12 1.71
C TYR A 65 5.71 -7.42 2.50
N VAL A 66 6.48 -8.36 1.97
CA VAL A 66 6.85 -9.60 2.65
C VAL A 66 8.35 -9.71 2.71
N ASN A 67 8.92 -9.76 3.91
CA ASN A 67 10.35 -9.94 4.18
C ASN A 67 11.25 -8.88 3.50
N VAL A 68 10.74 -7.67 3.32
CA VAL A 68 11.48 -6.57 2.72
C VAL A 68 11.08 -5.26 3.39
N SER A 69 11.93 -4.26 3.34
CA SER A 69 11.71 -2.95 3.98
C SER A 69 10.61 -2.15 3.28
N THR A 70 9.79 -1.45 4.05
CA THR A 70 8.85 -0.44 3.54
C THR A 70 9.53 0.75 2.87
N ALA A 71 10.85 0.93 3.08
CA ALA A 71 11.66 1.94 2.40
C ALA A 71 11.72 1.76 0.86
N PHE A 72 11.28 0.60 0.35
CA PHE A 72 11.12 0.39 -1.09
C PHE A 72 9.87 1.08 -1.68
N THR A 73 9.02 1.69 -0.87
CA THR A 73 7.94 2.56 -1.38
C THR A 73 8.53 3.87 -1.89
N ASP A 74 8.99 3.83 -3.12
CA ASP A 74 9.72 4.89 -3.80
C ASP A 74 9.57 4.70 -5.31
N GLY A 75 9.22 5.76 -6.04
CA GLY A 75 8.98 5.69 -7.47
C GLY A 75 10.23 5.32 -8.27
N GLY A 76 11.44 5.69 -7.80
CA GLY A 76 12.70 5.27 -8.39
C GLY A 76 12.94 3.78 -8.22
N GLN A 77 12.69 3.23 -7.02
CA GLN A 77 12.83 1.81 -6.73
C GLN A 77 11.81 0.95 -7.49
N PHE A 78 10.60 1.45 -7.73
CA PHE A 78 9.57 0.80 -8.54
C PHE A 78 9.82 0.90 -10.05
N GLY A 79 10.81 1.68 -10.48
CA GLY A 79 11.14 1.83 -11.88
C GLY A 79 10.31 2.88 -12.62
N PHE A 80 9.60 3.76 -11.90
CA PHE A 80 8.82 4.86 -12.49
C PHE A 80 9.69 6.08 -12.88
N GLY A 81 10.98 6.06 -12.53
CA GLY A 81 11.95 7.11 -12.84
C GLY A 81 11.82 8.36 -11.97
N ALA A 82 10.67 8.62 -11.41
CA ALA A 82 10.38 9.73 -10.52
C ALA A 82 9.20 9.41 -9.62
N GLU A 83 8.97 10.24 -8.60
CA GLU A 83 7.79 10.19 -7.76
C GLU A 83 7.27 11.60 -7.55
N VAL A 84 6.01 11.85 -7.88
CA VAL A 84 5.31 13.11 -7.60
C VAL A 84 4.55 13.05 -6.30
N GLY A 85 4.36 11.87 -5.76
CA GLY A 85 3.70 11.59 -4.50
C GLY A 85 3.30 10.13 -4.36
N ILE A 86 2.68 9.80 -3.23
CA ILE A 86 2.15 8.46 -2.95
C ILE A 86 0.68 8.61 -2.59
N SER A 87 -0.18 7.86 -3.28
CA SER A 87 -1.63 7.87 -3.05
C SER A 87 -2.08 6.61 -2.33
N THR A 88 -2.97 6.76 -1.35
CA THR A 88 -3.69 5.66 -0.71
C THR A 88 -5.11 5.48 -1.28
N GLN A 89 -5.51 6.29 -2.25
CA GLN A 89 -6.83 6.28 -2.86
C GLN A 89 -7.09 5.01 -3.68
N LYS A 90 -8.37 4.68 -3.91
CA LYS A 90 -8.80 3.52 -4.71
C LYS A 90 -9.51 3.89 -6.01
N LEU A 91 -9.88 5.16 -6.17
CA LEU A 91 -10.60 5.66 -7.35
C LEU A 91 -9.70 6.24 -8.43
N HIS A 92 -8.40 6.25 -8.22
CA HIS A 92 -7.36 6.72 -9.11
C HIS A 92 -6.10 5.90 -8.86
N ALA A 93 -4.94 6.36 -9.37
CA ALA A 93 -3.65 5.73 -9.09
C ALA A 93 -3.43 5.52 -7.58
N ARG A 94 -2.86 4.39 -7.21
CA ARG A 94 -2.58 4.01 -5.83
C ARG A 94 -1.12 3.59 -5.69
N GLY A 95 -0.51 3.92 -4.56
CA GLY A 95 0.91 3.72 -4.32
C GLY A 95 1.76 4.87 -4.88
N PRO A 96 3.06 4.67 -5.12
CA PRO A 96 3.92 5.65 -5.76
C PRO A 96 3.39 6.05 -7.13
N MET A 97 3.39 7.36 -7.41
CA MET A 97 2.90 7.94 -8.67
C MET A 97 4.05 8.64 -9.39
N GLY A 98 4.27 8.28 -10.62
CA GLY A 98 5.25 8.87 -11.50
C GLY A 98 4.62 9.63 -12.68
N LEU A 99 5.36 9.71 -13.78
CA LEU A 99 4.91 10.40 -15.00
C LEU A 99 3.60 9.86 -15.60
N PRO A 100 3.34 8.53 -15.62
CA PRO A 100 2.10 7.99 -16.18
C PRO A 100 0.83 8.54 -15.52
N GLU A 101 0.85 8.74 -14.19
CA GLU A 101 -0.31 9.21 -13.42
C GLU A 101 -0.62 10.71 -13.66
N LEU A 102 0.32 11.46 -14.23
CA LEU A 102 0.12 12.85 -14.66
C LEU A 102 -0.49 12.99 -16.06
N THR A 103 -0.69 11.88 -16.74
CA THR A 103 -1.17 11.84 -18.11
C THR A 103 -2.52 11.12 -18.20
N THR A 104 -3.19 11.27 -19.33
CA THR A 104 -4.38 10.49 -19.69
C THR A 104 -4.29 10.11 -21.15
N TYR A 105 -5.22 9.32 -21.62
CA TYR A 105 -5.27 8.84 -22.99
C TYR A 105 -6.63 9.13 -23.62
N LYS A 106 -6.66 9.12 -24.94
CA LYS A 106 -7.90 9.13 -25.73
C LYS A 106 -7.88 7.94 -26.69
N TYR A 107 -9.03 7.41 -26.97
CA TYR A 107 -9.19 6.44 -28.02
C TYR A 107 -9.36 7.15 -29.35
N VAL A 108 -8.63 6.71 -30.37
CA VAL A 108 -8.83 7.13 -31.76
C VAL A 108 -9.33 5.91 -32.52
N VAL A 109 -10.56 5.99 -32.96
CA VAL A 109 -11.20 4.91 -33.74
C VAL A 109 -11.38 5.39 -35.16
N THR A 110 -10.79 4.67 -36.10
CA THR A 110 -10.93 4.94 -37.51
C THR A 110 -11.60 3.73 -38.17
N GLY A 111 -12.43 3.99 -39.17
CA GLY A 111 -13.12 2.95 -39.88
C GLY A 111 -13.37 3.37 -41.33
N ASP A 112 -13.87 2.46 -42.14
CA ASP A 112 -14.22 2.64 -43.54
C ASP A 112 -15.71 2.33 -43.78
N GLY A 113 -16.56 2.92 -42.92
CA GLY A 113 -18.02 2.78 -43.01
C GLY A 113 -18.62 1.52 -42.39
N GLN A 114 -17.85 0.78 -41.57
CA GLN A 114 -18.36 -0.40 -40.88
C GLN A 114 -19.51 -0.02 -39.92
N ILE A 115 -20.56 -0.81 -39.95
CA ILE A 115 -21.69 -0.71 -39.01
C ILE A 115 -21.53 -1.74 -37.88
N ARG A 116 -22.00 -1.36 -36.67
CA ARG A 116 -22.11 -2.32 -35.58
C ARG A 116 -23.37 -3.16 -35.76
N GLU A 117 -23.19 -4.45 -35.88
CA GLU A 117 -24.31 -5.40 -35.84
C GLU A 117 -24.91 -5.43 -34.42
N SER A 118 -26.23 -5.50 -34.32
CA SER A 118 -26.99 -5.51 -33.06
C SER A 118 -27.07 -6.91 -32.44
#